data_30cc6192890ef0ad999250c4581afebb
#
_entry.id   30cc6192890ef0ad999250c4581afebb
#
_cell.length_a   1.000
_cell.length_b   1.000
_cell.length_c   1.000
_cell.angle_alpha   90.00
_cell.angle_beta   90.00
_cell.angle_gamma   90.00
#
_symmetry.space_group_name_H-M   'P 1'
#
loop_
_entity.id
_entity.type
_entity.pdbx_description
1 polymer ?
#
loop_
_entity_poly.entity_id
_entity_poly.type
_entity_poly.pdbx_seq_one_letter_code
_entity_poly.pdbx_strand_id
1 'polypeptide(L)'
;MFCHLLQHLERNNRMVGLLCGENGDLFQRYFKESLNELVKTQVLPEGGSGIPGLPTDFLVNHISGSFVEMVLWWLKGNRQYTPEELDRYFSAVIRPVLAEQKRTGGETTARQQNCQ
;
A
#
# COMPACT_ATOMS: atom_id res chain seq x y z
N MET A 1 1.47 -2.00 7.70
CA MET A 1 1.58 -2.77 6.46
C MET A 1 2.67 -2.21 5.57
N PHE A 2 2.65 -0.94 5.27
CA PHE A 2 3.68 -0.33 4.44
C PHE A 2 4.47 0.74 5.16
N CYS A 3 4.55 0.66 6.45
CA CYS A 3 5.13 1.72 7.24
C CYS A 3 6.60 1.99 6.93
N HIS A 4 7.38 0.93 6.76
CA HIS A 4 8.79 1.12 6.45
C HIS A 4 8.98 1.81 5.11
N LEU A 5 8.16 1.46 4.14
CA LEU A 5 8.24 2.09 2.83
C LEU A 5 7.90 3.57 2.92
N LEU A 6 6.87 3.90 3.70
CA LEU A 6 6.48 5.29 3.86
C LEU A 6 7.57 6.08 4.60
N GLN A 7 8.21 5.46 5.58
CA GLN A 7 9.29 6.12 6.28
C GLN A 7 10.46 6.39 5.36
N HIS A 8 10.76 5.41 4.50
CA HIS A 8 11.85 5.57 3.56
C HIS A 8 11.56 6.70 2.58
N LEU A 9 10.32 6.78 2.10
CA LEU A 9 9.95 7.83 1.17
C LEU A 9 10.05 9.20 1.84
N GLU A 10 9.64 9.28 3.09
CA GLU A 10 9.67 10.55 3.78
C GLU A 10 11.09 11.08 3.91
N ARG A 11 12.04 10.20 4.11
CA ARG A 11 13.41 10.61 4.31
C ARG A 11 14.21 10.78 3.04
N ASN A 12 13.68 10.31 1.92
CA ASN A 12 14.44 10.31 0.68
C ASN A 12 13.96 11.38 -0.25
N ASN A 13 14.55 12.57 -0.15
CA ASN A 13 14.13 13.69 -0.97
C ASN A 13 14.33 13.46 -2.45
N ARG A 14 15.31 12.67 -2.81
CA ARG A 14 15.53 12.38 -4.21
C ARG A 14 14.37 11.58 -4.75
N MET A 15 13.91 10.58 -4.01
CA MET A 15 12.80 9.77 -4.44
C MET A 15 11.54 10.62 -4.56
N VAL A 16 11.33 11.52 -3.60
CA VAL A 16 10.19 12.40 -3.65
C VAL A 16 10.24 13.28 -4.89
N GLY A 17 11.41 13.79 -5.21
CA GLY A 17 11.57 14.62 -6.40
C GLY A 17 11.30 13.87 -7.67
N LEU A 18 11.70 12.60 -7.72
CA LEU A 18 11.44 11.79 -8.90
C LEU A 18 9.95 11.51 -9.06
N LEU A 19 9.29 11.19 -7.99
CA LEU A 19 7.86 10.86 -8.06
C LEU A 19 6.99 12.07 -8.37
N CYS A 20 7.36 13.22 -7.82
CA CYS A 20 6.54 14.41 -7.98
C CYS A 20 7.04 15.38 -9.02
N GLY A 21 8.13 15.07 -9.68
CA GLY A 21 8.73 15.99 -10.64
C GLY A 21 8.16 15.88 -12.03
N GLU A 22 8.87 16.45 -12.99
CA GLU A 22 8.40 16.49 -14.34
C GLU A 22 8.23 15.13 -14.99
N ASN A 23 9.09 14.19 -14.66
CA ASN A 23 8.99 12.86 -15.25
C ASN A 23 8.33 11.92 -14.27
N GLY A 24 7.48 12.46 -13.42
CA GLY A 24 6.87 11.67 -12.37
C GLY A 24 6.08 10.48 -12.88
N ASP A 25 5.44 10.63 -14.04
CA ASP A 25 4.62 9.54 -14.56
C ASP A 25 5.43 8.27 -14.74
N LEU A 26 6.64 8.39 -15.23
CA LEU A 26 7.48 7.23 -15.47
C LEU A 26 7.88 6.58 -14.14
N PHE A 27 8.30 7.40 -13.19
CA PHE A 27 8.72 6.86 -11.91
C PHE A 27 7.55 6.31 -11.12
N GLN A 28 6.36 6.90 -11.27
CA GLN A 28 5.18 6.39 -10.62
C GLN A 28 4.82 5.01 -11.17
N ARG A 29 5.04 4.81 -12.47
CA ARG A 29 4.76 3.52 -13.08
C ARG A 29 5.71 2.45 -12.52
N TYR A 30 6.99 2.77 -12.44
CA TYR A 30 7.94 1.82 -11.89
C TYR A 30 7.63 1.53 -10.43
N PHE A 31 7.26 2.57 -9.70
CA PHE A 31 6.93 2.42 -8.30
C PHE A 31 5.72 1.49 -8.15
N LYS A 32 4.71 1.70 -8.98
CA LYS A 32 3.52 0.87 -8.91
C LYS A 32 3.83 -0.58 -9.27
N GLU A 33 4.70 -0.79 -10.26
CA GLU A 33 5.06 -2.15 -10.61
C GLU A 33 5.78 -2.86 -9.48
N SER A 34 6.64 -2.14 -8.78
CA SER A 34 7.32 -2.71 -7.64
C SER A 34 6.32 -3.03 -6.53
N LEU A 35 5.33 -2.16 -6.35
CA LEU A 35 4.31 -2.40 -5.36
C LEU A 35 3.45 -3.60 -5.70
N ASN A 36 3.21 -3.83 -6.99
CA ASN A 36 2.42 -4.98 -7.39
C ASN A 36 3.07 -6.26 -6.89
N GLU A 37 4.40 -6.35 -7.02
CA GLU A 37 5.09 -7.54 -6.55
C GLU A 37 5.03 -7.64 -5.03
N LEU A 38 5.18 -6.52 -4.36
CA LEU A 38 5.14 -6.51 -2.91
C LEU A 38 3.76 -6.94 -2.41
N VAL A 39 2.71 -6.46 -3.06
CA VAL A 39 1.35 -6.81 -2.67
C VAL A 39 1.12 -8.29 -2.88
N LYS A 40 1.56 -8.82 -4.02
CA LYS A 40 1.37 -10.22 -4.29
C LYS A 40 2.06 -11.11 -3.29
N THR A 41 3.26 -10.74 -2.89
CA THR A 41 4.05 -11.62 -2.08
C THR A 41 3.88 -11.41 -0.59
N GLN A 42 3.49 -10.23 -0.18
CA GLN A 42 3.47 -9.93 1.24
C GLN A 42 2.15 -9.48 1.81
N VAL A 43 1.23 -9.08 0.98
CA VAL A 43 -0.04 -8.58 1.46
C VAL A 43 -1.17 -9.57 1.26
N LEU A 44 -1.24 -10.16 0.08
CA LEU A 44 -2.31 -11.09 -0.22
C LEU A 44 -2.00 -12.47 0.35
N PRO A 45 -3.03 -13.22 0.70
CA PRO A 45 -2.79 -14.59 1.15
C PRO A 45 -2.34 -15.43 -0.01
N GLU A 46 -1.71 -16.53 0.29
CA GLU A 46 -1.33 -17.44 -0.74
C GLU A 46 -2.54 -17.91 -1.44
N GLY A 47 -2.49 -18.08 -2.68
CA GLY A 47 -3.65 -18.54 -3.42
C GLY A 47 -4.43 -17.41 -4.04
N GLY A 48 -4.00 -16.20 -3.82
CA GLY A 48 -4.61 -15.09 -4.52
C GLY A 48 -5.64 -14.35 -3.71
N SER A 49 -6.63 -13.78 -4.37
CA SER A 49 -7.53 -12.88 -3.70
C SER A 49 -8.43 -13.55 -2.67
N GLY A 50 -8.79 -14.78 -2.92
CA GLY A 50 -9.69 -15.45 -1.99
C GLY A 50 -11.12 -14.98 -2.05
N ILE A 51 -11.42 -13.98 -2.80
CA ILE A 51 -12.79 -13.49 -2.94
C ILE A 51 -13.37 -14.10 -4.20
N PRO A 52 -14.47 -14.82 -4.08
CA PRO A 52 -15.05 -15.50 -5.24
C PRO A 52 -15.36 -14.50 -6.36
N GLY A 53 -14.92 -14.85 -7.55
CA GLY A 53 -15.21 -14.01 -8.69
C GLY A 53 -14.32 -12.80 -8.85
N LEU A 54 -13.39 -12.61 -7.95
CA LEU A 54 -12.51 -11.45 -8.04
C LEU A 54 -11.12 -11.89 -8.47
N PRO A 55 -10.66 -11.47 -9.65
CA PRO A 55 -9.33 -11.86 -10.08
C PRO A 55 -8.25 -11.27 -9.18
N THR A 56 -7.21 -12.04 -8.99
CA THR A 56 -6.11 -11.58 -8.15
C THR A 56 -5.45 -10.34 -8.70
N ASP A 57 -5.23 -10.29 -10.00
CA ASP A 57 -4.55 -9.12 -10.57
C ASP A 57 -5.40 -7.86 -10.47
N PHE A 58 -6.72 -7.99 -10.45
CA PHE A 58 -7.57 -6.83 -10.23
C PHE A 58 -7.29 -6.28 -8.83
N LEU A 59 -7.25 -7.16 -7.84
CA LEU A 59 -7.05 -6.73 -6.47
C LEU A 59 -5.66 -6.15 -6.27
N VAL A 60 -4.65 -6.77 -6.86
CA VAL A 60 -3.29 -6.25 -6.78
C VAL A 60 -3.22 -4.85 -7.36
N ASN A 61 -3.82 -4.66 -8.53
CA ASN A 61 -3.81 -3.37 -9.17
C ASN A 61 -4.54 -2.33 -8.33
N HIS A 62 -5.63 -2.72 -7.72
CA HIS A 62 -6.42 -1.79 -6.92
C HIS A 62 -5.64 -1.35 -5.68
N ILE A 63 -5.02 -2.28 -5.00
CA ILE A 63 -4.27 -1.96 -3.79
C ILE A 63 -3.05 -1.11 -4.14
N SER A 64 -2.29 -1.52 -5.15
CA SER A 64 -1.10 -0.79 -5.53
C SER A 64 -1.44 0.61 -6.03
N GLY A 65 -2.46 0.72 -6.84
CA GLY A 65 -2.87 2.01 -7.36
C GLY A 65 -3.33 2.95 -6.27
N SER A 66 -4.11 2.44 -5.32
CA SER A 66 -4.57 3.24 -4.20
C SER A 66 -3.40 3.73 -3.37
N PHE A 67 -2.41 2.88 -3.19
CA PHE A 67 -1.25 3.24 -2.40
C PHE A 67 -0.45 4.35 -3.09
N VAL A 68 -0.23 4.23 -4.39
CA VAL A 68 0.50 5.25 -5.13
C VAL A 68 -0.23 6.57 -5.04
N GLU A 69 -1.54 6.55 -5.23
CA GLU A 69 -2.33 7.77 -5.17
C GLU A 69 -2.23 8.42 -3.79
N MET A 70 -2.28 7.61 -2.75
CA MET A 70 -2.15 8.11 -1.40
C MET A 70 -0.79 8.74 -1.17
N VAL A 71 0.26 8.09 -1.65
CA VAL A 71 1.61 8.60 -1.47
C VAL A 71 1.76 9.96 -2.15
N LEU A 72 1.27 10.07 -3.39
CA LEU A 72 1.39 11.33 -4.11
C LEU A 72 0.62 12.44 -3.42
N TRP A 73 -0.58 12.13 -2.94
CA TRP A 73 -1.38 13.09 -2.22
C TRP A 73 -0.65 13.56 -0.96
N TRP A 74 -0.04 12.63 -0.25
CA TRP A 74 0.67 12.93 0.97
C TRP A 74 1.91 13.80 0.71
N LEU A 75 2.70 13.41 -0.28
CA LEU A 75 3.92 14.14 -0.56
C LEU A 75 3.63 15.54 -1.08
N LYS A 76 2.59 15.68 -1.89
CA LYS A 76 2.26 16.98 -2.43
C LYS A 76 1.55 17.86 -1.41
N GLY A 77 1.01 17.27 -0.37
CA GLY A 77 0.29 18.00 0.65
C GLY A 77 1.14 18.32 1.87
N ASN A 78 2.45 18.42 1.68
CA ASN A 78 3.36 18.79 2.74
C ASN A 78 3.48 17.76 3.86
N ARG A 79 3.10 16.56 3.58
CA ARG A 79 3.30 15.45 4.52
C ARG A 79 2.77 15.78 5.90
N GLN A 80 1.50 16.16 5.96
CA GLN A 80 0.89 16.53 7.23
C GLN A 80 0.73 15.36 8.18
N TYR A 81 0.76 14.13 7.66
CA TYR A 81 0.58 12.96 8.49
C TYR A 81 1.90 12.22 8.62
N THR A 82 2.06 11.50 9.72
CA THR A 82 3.27 10.69 9.86
C THR A 82 3.11 9.41 9.06
N PRO A 83 4.21 8.75 8.72
CA PRO A 83 4.12 7.46 8.06
C PRO A 83 3.28 6.46 8.83
N GLU A 84 3.36 6.49 10.15
CA GLU A 84 2.57 5.59 10.99
C GLU A 84 1.09 5.86 10.85
N GLU A 85 0.72 7.14 10.80
CA GLU A 85 -0.68 7.50 10.62
C GLU A 85 -1.19 7.08 9.27
N LEU A 86 -0.42 7.32 8.22
CA LEU A 86 -0.83 6.93 6.89
C LEU A 86 -0.99 5.43 6.76
N ASP A 87 -0.06 4.70 7.31
CA ASP A 87 -0.15 3.25 7.25
C ASP A 87 -1.39 2.76 7.97
N ARG A 88 -1.73 3.39 9.08
CA ARG A 88 -2.91 3.02 9.82
C ARG A 88 -4.17 3.30 9.02
N TYR A 89 -4.22 4.46 8.36
CA TYR A 89 -5.38 4.82 7.56
C TYR A 89 -5.53 3.89 6.36
N PHE A 90 -4.45 3.63 5.67
CA PHE A 90 -4.49 2.77 4.51
C PHE A 90 -4.90 1.35 4.92
N SER A 91 -4.35 0.86 6.01
CA SER A 91 -4.69 -0.46 6.50
C SER A 91 -6.17 -0.53 6.87
N ALA A 92 -6.70 0.53 7.44
CA ALA A 92 -8.11 0.54 7.82
C ALA A 92 -9.01 0.41 6.60
N VAL A 93 -8.60 0.99 5.47
CA VAL A 93 -9.39 0.91 4.25
C VAL A 93 -9.24 -0.46 3.59
N ILE A 94 -8.05 -1.00 3.58
CA ILE A 94 -7.77 -2.24 2.87
C ILE A 94 -8.14 -3.48 3.68
N ARG A 95 -8.00 -3.40 5.00
CA ARG A 95 -8.20 -4.56 5.83
C ARG A 95 -9.57 -5.24 5.68
N PRO A 96 -10.67 -4.49 5.54
CA PRO A 96 -11.96 -5.15 5.35
C PRO A 96 -11.98 -6.03 4.11
N VAL A 97 -11.32 -5.61 3.03
CA VAL A 97 -11.25 -6.39 1.82
C VAL A 97 -10.45 -7.66 2.07
N LEU A 98 -9.33 -7.53 2.75
CA LEU A 98 -8.48 -8.69 3.05
C LEU A 98 -9.13 -9.61 4.07
N ALA A 99 -9.85 -9.03 5.02
CA ALA A 99 -10.48 -9.83 6.05
C ALA A 99 -11.59 -10.70 5.50
N GLU A 100 -12.21 -10.25 4.41
CA GLU A 100 -13.26 -11.04 3.81
C GLU A 100 -12.73 -12.40 3.42
N GLN A 101 -11.47 -12.48 3.07
CA GLN A 101 -10.88 -13.71 2.68
C GLN A 101 -10.62 -14.62 3.86
N LYS A 102 -10.57 -14.08 5.04
CA LYS A 102 -10.28 -14.88 6.16
C LYS A 102 -11.39 -14.99 7.11
N ARG A 103 -12.60 -14.67 6.64
CA ARG A 103 -13.61 -14.66 7.51
C ARG A 103 -13.85 -15.87 8.19
N THR A 104 -13.56 -16.91 7.64
CA THR A 104 -13.82 -18.11 8.30
C THR A 104 -12.85 -18.24 9.42
N GLY A 105 -11.75 -17.67 9.36
CA GLY A 105 -10.75 -17.89 10.32
C GLY A 105 -10.95 -17.13 11.55
N GLY A 106 -11.54 -16.29 11.60
CA GLY A 106 -11.66 -15.68 12.67
C GLY A 106 -10.86 -14.77 13.21
N GLU A 107 -10.40 -14.45 13.77
CA GLU A 107 -9.85 -13.70 14.36
C GLU A 107 -8.95 -13.01 14.36
N THR A 108 -8.48 -12.42 14.43
CA THR A 108 -7.66 -11.75 14.29
C THR A 108 -7.03 -11.02 14.87
N THR A 109 -6.78 -10.60 15.31
CA THR A 109 -6.12 -10.01 15.89
C THR A 109 -5.47 -9.11 15.68
N ALA A 110 -5.28 -8.68 15.27
CA ALA A 110 -4.78 -7.71 15.00
C ALA A 110 -3.74 -7.15 15.54
N ARG A 111 -2.99 -7.30 15.71
CA ARG A 111 -1.98 -6.87 16.10
C ARG A 111 -1.51 -5.92 15.41
N GLN A 112 -1.17 -5.02 15.47
CA GLN A 112 -0.83 -4.11 14.85
C GLN A 112 0.40 -4.07 14.67
N GLN A 113 0.91 -3.73 13.78
CA GLN A 113 2.07 -3.74 13.50
C GLN A 113 2.67 -2.54 13.80
N ASN A 114 3.67 -2.42 14.27
CA ASN A 114 4.36 -1.31 14.52
C ASN A 114 5.34 -1.03 13.56
N CYS A 115 5.70 0.16 13.31
CA CYS A 115 6.69 0.50 12.38
C CYS A 115 7.97 0.60 13.10
N GLN A 116 8.48 -0.44 13.41
CA GLN A 116 9.65 -0.35 14.13
C GLN A 116 10.80 -0.29 13.35
#